data_3679e969cc0a962c801db3307edde307
#
_entry.id   3679e969cc0a962c801db3307edde307
#
_cell.length_a   1.000
_cell.length_b   1.000
_cell.length_c   1.000
_cell.angle_alpha   90.00
_cell.angle_beta   90.00
_cell.angle_gamma   90.00
#
_symmetry.space_group_name_H-M   'P 1'
#
loop_
_entity.id
_entity.type
_entity.pdbx_description
1 polymer ?
#
loop_
_entity_poly.entity_id
_entity_poly.type
_entity_poly.pdbx_seq_one_letter_code
_entity_poly.pdbx_strand_id
1 'polypeptide(L)'
;LPIWLNNLIFGSYIKKFDWNKEGIYCWLSSIEEERKKYEDDTDCGFICSSTFYADLIEGLETANDYKLIENIRKDLPIFFQSGDMDPVGGYGKGVAKAVELYRKAGIKDVRVKLYKNGRHEILNDVMYDTVASDCAAFLLEFI
;
A
#
# COMPACT_ATOMS: atom_id res chain seq x y z
N LEU A 1 -22.52 -5.38 -11.59
CA LEU A 1 -21.25 -4.95 -10.97
C LEU A 1 -20.62 -3.82 -11.78
N PRO A 2 -20.04 -2.78 -11.15
CA PRO A 2 -19.54 -1.61 -11.85
C PRO A 2 -18.13 -1.84 -12.42
N ILE A 3 -18.04 -2.63 -13.49
CA ILE A 3 -16.77 -2.96 -14.17
C ILE A 3 -15.99 -1.70 -14.56
N TRP A 4 -16.69 -0.67 -15.06
CA TRP A 4 -16.06 0.60 -15.45
C TRP A 4 -15.39 1.31 -14.26
N LEU A 5 -16.01 1.24 -13.06
CA LEU A 5 -15.48 1.86 -11.85
C LEU A 5 -14.25 1.08 -11.36
N ASN A 6 -14.29 -0.24 -11.37
CA ASN A 6 -13.15 -1.09 -11.09
C ASN A 6 -11.96 -0.75 -12.00
N ASN A 7 -12.20 -0.64 -13.31
CA ASN A 7 -11.17 -0.31 -14.28
C ASN A 7 -10.63 1.12 -14.12
N LEU A 8 -11.48 2.06 -13.68
CA LEU A 8 -11.04 3.43 -13.38
C LEU A 8 -10.05 3.46 -12.21
N ILE A 9 -10.32 2.68 -11.16
CA ILE A 9 -9.49 2.64 -9.94
C ILE A 9 -8.22 1.82 -10.18
N PHE A 10 -8.35 0.60 -10.66
CA PHE A 10 -7.24 -0.37 -10.73
C PHE A 10 -6.57 -0.49 -12.10
N GLY A 11 -7.24 -0.12 -13.18
CA GLY A 11 -6.74 -0.32 -14.54
C GLY A 11 -5.46 0.46 -14.89
N SER A 12 -5.06 1.43 -14.08
CA SER A 12 -3.80 2.14 -14.26
C SER A 12 -2.60 1.46 -13.58
N TYR A 13 -2.83 0.51 -12.66
CA TYR A 13 -1.79 -0.09 -11.83
C TYR A 13 -0.85 -0.99 -12.62
N ILE A 14 -1.34 -1.59 -13.70
CA ILE A 14 -0.55 -2.47 -14.57
C ILE A 14 0.38 -1.73 -15.54
N LYS A 15 0.20 -0.41 -15.76
CA LYS A 15 0.83 0.34 -16.86
C LYS A 15 2.36 0.34 -16.89
N LYS A 16 3.00 0.15 -15.73
CA LYS A 16 4.47 0.13 -15.62
C LYS A 16 5.07 -1.28 -15.61
N PHE A 17 4.25 -2.31 -15.77
CA PHE A 17 4.67 -3.70 -15.75
C PHE A 17 4.41 -4.35 -17.11
N ASP A 18 5.09 -5.45 -17.39
CA ASP A 18 4.80 -6.27 -18.54
C ASP A 18 3.61 -7.20 -18.25
N TRP A 19 2.42 -6.60 -18.16
CA TRP A 19 1.19 -7.30 -17.80
C TRP A 19 0.79 -8.39 -18.80
N ASN A 20 1.26 -8.33 -20.08
CA ASN A 20 1.04 -9.38 -21.05
C ASN A 20 1.77 -10.67 -20.66
N LYS A 21 2.92 -10.54 -19.98
CA LYS A 21 3.73 -11.66 -19.51
C LYS A 21 3.37 -12.04 -18.06
N GLU A 22 3.13 -11.06 -17.21
CA GLU A 22 3.01 -11.24 -15.77
C GLU A 22 1.56 -11.32 -15.26
N GLY A 23 0.56 -11.10 -16.13
CA GLY A 23 -0.86 -11.06 -15.78
C GLY A 23 -1.31 -9.72 -15.19
N ILE A 24 -2.62 -9.59 -14.97
CA ILE A 24 -3.26 -8.34 -14.50
C ILE A 24 -2.96 -8.02 -13.03
N TYR A 25 -2.47 -8.98 -12.26
CA TYR A 25 -2.07 -8.81 -10.86
C TYR A 25 -0.57 -8.56 -10.69
N CYS A 26 0.16 -8.25 -11.78
CA CYS A 26 1.59 -7.94 -11.78
C CYS A 26 1.99 -6.83 -10.80
N TRP A 27 1.09 -5.95 -10.44
CA TRP A 27 1.34 -4.86 -9.50
C TRP A 27 1.36 -5.30 -8.02
N LEU A 28 0.83 -6.49 -7.68
CA LEU A 28 0.80 -7.00 -6.30
C LEU A 28 2.19 -7.46 -5.83
N SER A 29 2.81 -8.37 -6.57
CA SER A 29 4.10 -8.97 -6.22
C SER A 29 4.93 -9.27 -7.45
N SER A 30 6.26 -9.27 -7.33
CA SER A 30 7.18 -9.72 -8.37
C SER A 30 7.25 -11.26 -8.45
N ILE A 31 6.81 -11.97 -7.41
CA ILE A 31 6.81 -13.43 -7.31
C ILE A 31 5.58 -13.99 -8.03
N GLU A 32 5.81 -14.83 -9.04
CA GLU A 32 4.73 -15.41 -9.85
C GLU A 32 3.79 -16.28 -9.00
N GLU A 33 4.33 -17.09 -8.11
CA GLU A 33 3.57 -17.97 -7.23
C GLU A 33 2.61 -17.18 -6.32
N GLU A 34 3.02 -16.03 -5.81
CA GLU A 34 2.17 -15.18 -4.97
C GLU A 34 1.03 -14.55 -5.78
N ARG A 35 1.32 -14.08 -7.00
CA ARG A 35 0.28 -13.58 -7.90
C ARG A 35 -0.73 -14.67 -8.26
N LYS A 36 -0.24 -15.89 -8.49
CA LYS A 36 -1.08 -17.04 -8.82
C LYS A 36 -1.97 -17.45 -7.64
N LYS A 37 -1.46 -17.45 -6.41
CA LYS A 37 -2.28 -17.67 -5.21
C LYS A 37 -3.45 -16.67 -5.13
N TYR A 38 -3.18 -15.39 -5.39
CA TYR A 38 -4.21 -14.35 -5.40
C TYR A 38 -5.23 -14.56 -6.53
N GLU A 39 -4.79 -14.98 -7.71
CA GLU A 39 -5.65 -15.22 -8.88
C GLU A 39 -6.54 -16.45 -8.70
N ASP A 40 -6.01 -17.50 -8.09
CA ASP A 40 -6.70 -18.78 -7.84
C ASP A 40 -7.65 -18.70 -6.62
N ASP A 41 -7.54 -17.66 -5.77
CA ASP A 41 -8.37 -17.47 -4.59
C ASP A 41 -9.72 -16.84 -4.97
N THR A 42 -10.82 -17.55 -4.69
CA THR A 42 -12.19 -17.10 -4.99
C THR A 42 -12.61 -15.87 -4.18
N ASP A 43 -11.94 -15.60 -3.06
CA ASP A 43 -12.20 -14.43 -2.21
C ASP A 43 -11.32 -13.23 -2.57
N CYS A 44 -10.50 -13.36 -3.63
CA CYS A 44 -9.65 -12.32 -4.16
C CYS A 44 -10.04 -11.90 -5.59
N GLY A 45 -9.64 -10.73 -6.02
CA GLY A 45 -9.73 -10.26 -7.41
C GLY A 45 -11.14 -10.05 -7.97
N PHE A 46 -12.19 -10.25 -7.19
CA PHE A 46 -13.57 -10.03 -7.64
C PHE A 46 -13.92 -8.53 -7.74
N ILE A 47 -14.90 -8.21 -8.58
CA ILE A 47 -15.39 -6.84 -8.72
C ILE A 47 -16.35 -6.54 -7.57
N CYS A 48 -15.99 -5.55 -6.76
CA CYS A 48 -16.78 -5.12 -5.62
C CYS A 48 -18.06 -4.37 -6.03
N SER A 49 -18.99 -4.18 -5.08
CA SER A 49 -20.19 -3.38 -5.26
C SER A 49 -19.87 -1.87 -5.37
N SER A 50 -20.77 -1.08 -5.91
CA SER A 50 -20.63 0.38 -5.92
C SER A 50 -20.53 0.97 -4.51
N THR A 51 -21.25 0.38 -3.56
CA THR A 51 -21.22 0.78 -2.14
C THR A 51 -19.82 0.58 -1.54
N PHE A 52 -19.19 -0.58 -1.83
CA PHE A 52 -17.82 -0.82 -1.40
C PHE A 52 -16.85 0.28 -1.87
N TYR A 53 -16.95 0.69 -3.15
CA TYR A 53 -16.07 1.75 -3.65
C TYR A 53 -16.36 3.11 -3.03
N ALA A 54 -17.62 3.42 -2.72
CA ALA A 54 -17.98 4.63 -2.00
C ALA A 54 -17.37 4.64 -0.59
N ASP A 55 -17.54 3.54 0.15
CA ASP A 55 -16.99 3.37 1.50
C ASP A 55 -15.44 3.42 1.49
N LEU A 56 -14.81 2.83 0.47
CA LEU A 56 -13.35 2.90 0.29
C LEU A 56 -12.88 4.35 0.11
N ILE A 57 -13.57 5.13 -0.74
CA ILE A 57 -13.20 6.54 -0.96
C ILE A 57 -13.40 7.35 0.31
N GLU A 58 -14.52 7.20 1.01
CA GLU A 58 -14.79 7.86 2.28
C GLU A 58 -13.74 7.49 3.34
N GLY A 59 -13.36 6.21 3.41
CA GLY A 59 -12.29 5.73 4.29
C GLY A 59 -10.95 6.39 3.98
N LEU A 60 -10.60 6.51 2.69
CA LEU A 60 -9.37 7.17 2.25
C LEU A 60 -9.38 8.69 2.56
N GLU A 61 -10.51 9.37 2.35
CA GLU A 61 -10.67 10.78 2.72
C GLU A 61 -10.50 10.98 4.22
N THR A 62 -11.14 10.13 5.03
CA THR A 62 -11.04 10.13 6.49
C THR A 62 -9.60 9.88 6.96
N ALA A 63 -8.92 8.89 6.41
CA ALA A 63 -7.54 8.55 6.76
C ALA A 63 -6.53 9.67 6.41
N ASN A 64 -6.87 10.54 5.46
CA ASN A 64 -6.04 11.66 5.04
C ASN A 64 -6.53 13.01 5.59
N ASP A 65 -7.59 13.04 6.40
CA ASP A 65 -8.05 14.27 7.03
C ASP A 65 -7.03 14.77 8.06
N TYR A 66 -6.45 15.92 7.78
CA TYR A 66 -5.45 16.56 8.66
C TYR A 66 -5.97 16.77 10.09
N LYS A 67 -7.24 17.13 10.25
CA LYS A 67 -7.84 17.34 11.58
C LYS A 67 -7.87 16.06 12.42
N LEU A 68 -8.07 14.91 11.78
CA LEU A 68 -8.02 13.62 12.45
C LEU A 68 -6.59 13.19 12.76
N ILE A 69 -5.68 13.39 11.82
CA ILE A 69 -4.25 13.11 12.02
C ILE A 69 -3.67 14.01 13.12
N GLU A 70 -4.09 15.25 13.21
CA GLU A 70 -3.67 16.19 14.26
C GLU A 70 -4.07 15.73 15.67
N ASN A 71 -5.09 14.87 15.82
CA ASN A 71 -5.50 14.31 17.10
C ASN A 71 -4.69 13.08 17.53
N ILE A 72 -3.83 12.55 16.66
CA ILE A 72 -2.95 11.41 16.98
C ILE A 72 -1.93 11.85 18.06
N ARG A 73 -1.68 10.98 19.04
CA ARG A 73 -0.63 11.16 20.05
C ARG A 73 0.68 11.52 19.40
N LYS A 74 1.34 12.59 19.87
CA LYS A 74 2.59 13.09 19.25
C LYS A 74 3.81 12.24 19.55
N ASP A 75 3.73 11.41 20.57
CA ASP A 75 4.77 10.45 20.98
C ASP A 75 4.58 9.05 20.39
N LEU A 76 3.54 8.83 19.58
CA LEU A 76 3.33 7.56 18.88
C LEU A 76 4.36 7.42 17.75
N PRO A 77 5.27 6.43 17.80
CA PRO A 77 6.17 6.16 16.69
C PRO A 77 5.39 5.54 15.51
N ILE A 78 5.70 6.01 14.31
CA ILE A 78 5.04 5.55 13.08
C ILE A 78 6.12 5.18 12.05
N PHE A 79 5.99 4.00 11.46
CA PHE A 79 6.88 3.52 10.42
C PHE A 79 6.11 3.19 9.14
N PHE A 80 6.32 3.98 8.10
CA PHE A 80 5.79 3.73 6.76
C PHE A 80 6.73 2.82 5.98
N GLN A 81 6.21 1.70 5.49
CA GLN A 81 6.94 0.75 4.66
C GLN A 81 6.16 0.54 3.34
N SER A 82 6.82 0.61 2.20
CA SER A 82 6.19 0.44 0.89
C SER A 82 7.21 0.03 -0.17
N GLY A 83 6.78 -0.63 -1.22
CA GLY A 83 7.59 -0.82 -2.41
C GLY A 83 7.72 0.47 -3.23
N ASP A 84 8.88 0.71 -3.83
CA ASP A 84 9.08 1.88 -4.71
C ASP A 84 8.42 1.69 -6.09
N MET A 85 8.00 0.46 -6.40
CA MET A 85 7.22 0.11 -7.60
C MET A 85 5.72 -0.06 -7.30
N ASP A 86 5.24 0.22 -6.08
CA ASP A 86 3.83 0.13 -5.73
C ASP A 86 3.01 1.27 -6.38
N PRO A 87 2.09 0.97 -7.32
CA PRO A 87 1.25 1.97 -7.94
C PRO A 87 0.20 2.57 -6.98
N VAL A 88 -0.23 1.82 -5.96
CA VAL A 88 -1.18 2.29 -4.93
C VAL A 88 -0.54 3.37 -4.08
N GLY A 89 0.71 3.18 -3.68
CA GLY A 89 1.53 4.18 -3.01
C GLY A 89 2.06 5.30 -3.93
N GLY A 90 1.61 5.33 -5.20
CA GLY A 90 2.04 6.31 -6.18
C GLY A 90 3.54 6.23 -6.47
N TYR A 91 4.10 5.00 -6.44
CA TYR A 91 5.54 4.77 -6.63
C TYR A 91 6.39 5.55 -5.62
N GLY A 92 5.98 5.49 -4.34
CA GLY A 92 6.60 6.18 -3.22
C GLY A 92 6.19 7.64 -3.03
N LYS A 93 5.65 8.31 -4.05
CA LYS A 93 5.24 9.73 -3.94
C LYS A 93 4.06 9.94 -2.99
N GLY A 94 3.08 9.03 -3.01
CA GLY A 94 1.95 9.04 -2.08
C GLY A 94 2.41 8.81 -0.65
N VAL A 95 3.32 7.85 -0.46
CA VAL A 95 3.94 7.56 0.85
C VAL A 95 4.68 8.79 1.39
N ALA A 96 5.48 9.46 0.56
CA ALA A 96 6.19 10.69 0.97
C ALA A 96 5.23 11.79 1.43
N LYS A 97 4.11 11.99 0.72
CA LYS A 97 3.07 12.95 1.13
C LYS A 97 2.43 12.57 2.46
N ALA A 98 2.13 11.30 2.68
CA ALA A 98 1.60 10.82 3.96
C ALA A 98 2.60 11.11 5.10
N VAL A 99 3.88 10.77 4.92
CA VAL A 99 4.94 11.08 5.89
C VAL A 99 5.00 12.57 6.23
N GLU A 100 4.96 13.44 5.22
CA GLU A 100 4.95 14.90 5.43
C GLU A 100 3.72 15.36 6.22
N LEU A 101 2.55 14.78 5.93
CA LEU A 101 1.30 15.12 6.62
C LEU A 101 1.38 14.78 8.11
N TYR A 102 1.88 13.59 8.45
CA TYR A 102 2.05 13.15 9.84
C TYR A 102 3.12 13.96 10.59
N ARG A 103 4.24 14.29 9.93
CA ARG A 103 5.26 15.18 10.51
C ARG A 103 4.72 16.59 10.75
N LYS A 104 3.98 17.16 9.79
CA LYS A 104 3.30 18.45 9.93
C LYS A 104 2.31 18.48 11.08
N ALA A 105 1.65 17.36 11.36
CA ALA A 105 0.76 17.20 12.51
C ALA A 105 1.51 17.13 13.85
N GLY A 106 2.84 17.16 13.86
CA GLY A 106 3.68 17.22 15.06
C GLY A 106 4.03 15.87 15.66
N ILE A 107 3.82 14.76 14.94
CA ILE A 107 4.26 13.45 15.39
C ILE A 107 5.79 13.40 15.36
N LYS A 108 6.41 13.02 16.50
CA LYS A 108 7.85 13.19 16.74
C LYS A 108 8.71 12.17 16.01
N ASP A 109 8.24 10.92 15.91
CA ASP A 109 8.99 9.83 15.28
C ASP A 109 8.16 9.29 14.10
N VAL A 110 8.44 9.81 12.92
CA VAL A 110 7.83 9.35 11.66
C VAL A 110 8.93 8.90 10.73
N ARG A 111 9.06 7.59 10.59
CA ARG A 111 10.06 6.92 9.75
C ARG A 111 9.43 6.43 8.45
N VAL A 112 10.27 6.30 7.42
CA VAL A 112 9.84 5.76 6.13
C VAL A 112 10.96 4.92 5.53
N LYS A 113 10.59 3.78 4.93
CA LYS A 113 11.48 2.97 4.10
C LYS A 113 10.75 2.54 2.84
N LEU A 114 11.37 2.83 1.69
CA LEU A 114 10.94 2.33 0.39
C LEU A 114 11.86 1.18 -0.01
N TYR A 115 11.26 0.04 -0.34
CA TYR A 115 11.99 -1.15 -0.76
C TYR A 115 12.15 -1.14 -2.26
N LYS A 116 13.41 -1.17 -2.70
CA LYS A 116 13.76 -1.11 -4.12
C LYS A 116 13.15 -2.28 -4.91
N ASN A 117 12.47 -1.96 -6.00
CA ASN A 117 11.72 -2.88 -6.86
C ASN A 117 10.55 -3.60 -6.15
N GLY A 118 10.26 -3.26 -4.90
CA GLY A 118 9.10 -3.81 -4.19
C GLY A 118 7.80 -3.33 -4.81
N ARG A 119 6.84 -4.24 -4.92
CA ARG A 119 5.48 -3.96 -5.42
C ARG A 119 4.54 -3.70 -4.24
N HIS A 120 3.25 -3.89 -4.41
CA HIS A 120 2.25 -3.54 -3.41
C HIS A 120 2.36 -4.40 -2.13
N GLU A 121 2.50 -5.69 -2.29
CA GLU A 121 2.54 -6.65 -1.18
C GLU A 121 3.98 -6.96 -0.77
N ILE A 122 4.66 -6.01 -0.13
CA ILE A 122 6.08 -6.14 0.23
C ILE A 122 6.40 -7.33 1.15
N LEU A 123 5.41 -7.87 1.89
CA LEU A 123 5.54 -9.08 2.70
C LEU A 123 5.33 -10.37 1.90
N ASN A 124 4.83 -10.26 0.67
CA ASN A 124 4.66 -11.34 -0.29
C ASN A 124 5.53 -11.10 -1.54
N ASP A 125 6.66 -10.41 -1.39
CA ASP A 125 7.59 -10.09 -2.46
C ASP A 125 9.02 -10.50 -2.09
N VAL A 126 9.96 -10.42 -3.01
CA VAL A 126 11.35 -10.89 -2.84
C VAL A 126 12.10 -10.26 -1.67
N MET A 127 11.63 -9.14 -1.15
CA MET A 127 12.21 -8.46 0.02
C MET A 127 11.58 -8.85 1.37
N TYR A 128 10.71 -9.84 1.42
CA TYR A 128 9.96 -10.26 2.60
C TYR A 128 10.80 -10.32 3.88
N ASP A 129 11.95 -11.03 3.86
CA ASP A 129 12.80 -11.17 5.05
C ASP A 129 13.35 -9.82 5.54
N THR A 130 13.70 -8.93 4.62
CA THR A 130 14.17 -7.58 4.95
C THR A 130 13.05 -6.74 5.56
N VAL A 131 11.84 -6.80 4.98
CA VAL A 131 10.68 -6.07 5.50
C VAL A 131 10.32 -6.55 6.90
N ALA A 132 10.26 -7.86 7.11
CA ALA A 132 9.95 -8.48 8.40
C ALA A 132 11.01 -8.11 9.46
N SER A 133 12.29 -8.15 9.09
CA SER A 133 13.40 -7.77 9.97
C SER A 133 13.35 -6.29 10.36
N ASP A 134 13.09 -5.39 9.41
CA ASP A 134 12.94 -3.96 9.68
C ASP A 134 11.76 -3.67 10.61
N CYS A 135 10.64 -4.36 10.39
CA CYS A 135 9.45 -4.23 11.24
C CYS A 135 9.75 -4.71 12.67
N ALA A 136 10.39 -5.87 12.80
CA ALA A 136 10.79 -6.40 14.10
C ALA A 136 11.78 -5.46 14.82
N ALA A 137 12.79 -4.95 14.12
CA ALA A 137 13.76 -4.01 14.67
C ALA A 137 13.07 -2.72 15.17
N PHE A 138 12.14 -2.17 14.39
CA PHE A 138 11.36 -1.01 14.80
C PHE A 138 10.53 -1.27 16.05
N LEU A 139 9.84 -2.40 16.14
CA LEU A 139 9.00 -2.72 17.31
C LEU A 139 9.83 -2.97 18.57
N LEU A 140 11.01 -3.60 18.45
CA LEU A 140 11.89 -3.89 19.57
C LEU A 140 12.49 -2.62 20.25
N GLU A 141 12.45 -1.47 19.58
CA GLU A 141 12.88 -0.20 20.20
C GLU A 141 11.94 0.29 21.30
N PHE A 142 10.72 -0.25 21.39
CA PHE A 142 9.66 0.22 22.28
C PHE A 142 9.19 -0.82 23.31
N ILE A 143 9.89 -1.95 23.39
CA ILE A 143 9.66 -3.02 24.36
C ILE A 143 10.83 -3.07 25.34
#